data_a6898bf9d012ea6b29c49719d40e7c9d
#
_entry.id   a6898bf9d012ea6b29c49719d40e7c9d
#
_cell.length_a   1.000
_cell.length_b   1.000
_cell.length_c   1.000
_cell.angle_alpha   90.00
_cell.angle_beta   90.00
_cell.angle_gamma   90.00
#
_symmetry.space_group_name_H-M   'P 1'
#
loop_
_entity.id
_entity.type
_entity.pdbx_description
1 polymer ?
#
loop_
_entity_poly.entity_id
_entity_poly.type
_entity_poly.pdbx_seq_one_letter_code
_entity_poly.pdbx_strand_id
1 'polypeptide(L)'
;MNDTGAGVVVIFGGRSEIGGEVALRLARGATVVLAARGRHGLDQQAARLREAGAAAVHPVDFDADDLDSHAGLLDAVTAAHGPIGTAVLAFGVLGDQARAETDARHAVAVVHTDYVAQVNLLTLLAARMRAVGSGRIVVFSSVAGARVRRANYVYGSAKAGLDGFASGLADALHGTGVHLLIVRPGFVIGSMTEGMDPAPMSSTPAQVADATVRALAKGRGSVWVPRAIGALGFATRFVPRPIWRRMPR
;
A
#
# COMPACT_ATOMS: atom_id res chain seq x y z
N MET A 1 22.48 -8.54 -4.32
CA MET A 1 21.63 -9.11 -5.37
C MET A 1 20.18 -8.89 -4.93
N ASN A 2 19.45 -8.02 -5.64
CA ASN A 2 18.00 -7.90 -5.42
C ASN A 2 17.35 -9.11 -6.09
N ASP A 3 17.17 -10.16 -5.32
CA ASP A 3 16.27 -11.24 -5.73
C ASP A 3 14.84 -10.67 -5.67
N THR A 4 14.32 -10.20 -6.81
CA THR A 4 12.95 -9.68 -6.93
C THR A 4 11.90 -10.79 -6.81
N GLY A 5 12.32 -12.04 -6.46
CA GLY A 5 11.47 -13.22 -6.63
C GLY A 5 11.21 -13.46 -8.11
N ALA A 6 11.33 -14.69 -8.57
CA ALA A 6 11.03 -14.99 -9.97
C ALA A 6 9.59 -14.53 -10.30
N GLY A 7 9.42 -13.58 -11.23
CA GLY A 7 8.10 -13.13 -11.67
C GLY A 7 7.94 -11.61 -11.84
N VAL A 8 6.74 -11.21 -12.18
CA VAL A 8 6.35 -9.83 -12.49
C VAL A 8 6.20 -9.00 -11.20
N VAL A 9 6.61 -7.75 -11.25
CA VAL A 9 6.33 -6.74 -10.21
C VAL A 9 5.08 -5.96 -10.61
N VAL A 10 4.02 -6.04 -9.83
CA VAL A 10 2.77 -5.29 -10.08
C VAL A 10 2.61 -4.19 -9.04
N ILE A 11 2.40 -2.95 -9.51
CA ILE A 11 2.15 -1.79 -8.66
C ILE A 11 0.69 -1.37 -8.83
N PHE A 12 -0.16 -1.73 -7.89
CA PHE A 12 -1.53 -1.26 -7.80
C PHE A 12 -1.55 0.14 -7.19
N GLY A 13 -2.00 1.10 -7.94
CA GLY A 13 -1.81 2.52 -7.67
C GLY A 13 -0.55 3.06 -8.37
N GLY A 14 -0.39 2.80 -9.67
CA GLY A 14 0.78 3.17 -10.47
C GLY A 14 1.10 4.67 -10.50
N ARG A 15 0.16 5.54 -10.08
CA ARG A 15 0.37 6.99 -9.88
C ARG A 15 0.73 7.38 -8.46
N SER A 16 0.72 6.46 -7.52
CA SER A 16 1.15 6.72 -6.15
C SER A 16 2.63 7.10 -6.11
N GLU A 17 2.96 8.22 -5.46
CA GLU A 17 4.36 8.63 -5.29
C GLU A 17 5.16 7.57 -4.52
N ILE A 18 4.59 7.01 -3.46
CA ILE A 18 5.23 5.92 -2.71
C ILE A 18 5.36 4.67 -3.59
N GLY A 19 4.29 4.30 -4.31
CA GLY A 19 4.30 3.16 -5.21
C GLY A 19 5.33 3.31 -6.33
N GLY A 20 5.44 4.50 -6.91
CA GLY A 20 6.42 4.83 -7.93
C GLY A 20 7.86 4.74 -7.41
N GLU A 21 8.12 5.26 -6.21
CA GLU A 21 9.44 5.18 -5.58
C GLU A 21 9.82 3.74 -5.19
N VAL A 22 8.87 2.90 -4.78
CA VAL A 22 9.11 1.46 -4.56
C VAL A 22 9.40 0.77 -5.88
N ALA A 23 8.62 1.06 -6.92
CA ALA A 23 8.80 0.50 -8.26
C ALA A 23 10.21 0.78 -8.81
N LEU A 24 10.71 2.02 -8.67
CA LEU A 24 12.07 2.39 -9.11
C LEU A 24 13.16 1.53 -8.45
N ARG A 25 13.00 1.18 -7.18
CA ARG A 25 13.97 0.35 -6.44
C ARG A 25 13.90 -1.13 -6.80
N LEU A 26 12.77 -1.57 -7.33
CA LEU A 26 12.53 -2.96 -7.77
C LEU A 26 12.71 -3.12 -9.29
N ALA A 27 12.91 -2.02 -10.04
CA ALA A 27 12.84 -1.99 -11.50
C ALA A 27 13.94 -2.79 -12.19
N ARG A 28 15.18 -2.77 -11.68
CA ARG A 28 16.35 -3.32 -12.40
C ARG A 28 16.14 -4.78 -12.79
N GLY A 29 16.10 -5.04 -14.10
CA GLY A 29 15.91 -6.37 -14.69
C GLY A 29 14.49 -6.93 -14.55
N ALA A 30 13.54 -6.20 -13.95
CA ALA A 30 12.18 -6.65 -13.72
C ALA A 30 11.24 -6.28 -14.88
N THR A 31 10.24 -7.12 -15.13
CA THR A 31 9.01 -6.71 -15.82
C THR A 31 8.09 -6.06 -14.79
N VAL A 32 7.73 -4.80 -15.01
CA VAL A 32 6.89 -4.00 -14.11
C VAL A 32 5.55 -3.71 -14.76
N VAL A 33 4.46 -4.03 -14.07
CA VAL A 33 3.08 -3.65 -14.45
C VAL A 33 2.63 -2.49 -13.56
N LEU A 34 2.24 -1.37 -14.18
CA LEU A 34 1.68 -0.20 -13.51
C LEU A 34 0.17 -0.20 -13.64
N ALA A 35 -0.54 -0.52 -12.58
CA ALA A 35 -2.00 -0.64 -12.56
C ALA A 35 -2.62 0.63 -11.96
N ALA A 36 -3.43 1.39 -12.73
CA ALA A 36 -4.13 2.60 -12.28
C ALA A 36 -5.29 2.95 -13.20
N ARG A 37 -6.24 3.75 -12.71
CA ARG A 37 -7.40 4.23 -13.48
C ARG A 37 -6.97 5.07 -14.68
N GLY A 38 -7.22 4.59 -15.90
CA GLY A 38 -6.78 5.24 -17.13
C GLY A 38 -5.25 5.30 -17.26
N ARG A 39 -4.77 5.49 -18.48
CA ARG A 39 -3.32 5.51 -18.80
C ARG A 39 -2.65 6.86 -18.60
N HIS A 40 -3.44 7.93 -18.42
CA HIS A 40 -2.90 9.27 -18.29
C HIS A 40 -1.94 9.39 -17.11
N GLY A 41 -0.76 9.98 -17.34
CA GLY A 41 0.29 10.17 -16.32
C GLY A 41 1.14 8.94 -16.02
N LEU A 42 0.82 7.75 -16.54
CA LEU A 42 1.66 6.56 -16.37
C LEU A 42 2.88 6.55 -17.29
N ASP A 43 2.84 7.26 -18.41
CA ASP A 43 3.94 7.27 -19.40
C ASP A 43 5.23 7.84 -18.82
N GLN A 44 5.13 8.92 -18.04
CA GLN A 44 6.29 9.50 -17.34
C GLN A 44 6.88 8.51 -16.33
N GLN A 45 6.03 7.85 -15.53
CA GLN A 45 6.49 6.85 -14.58
C GLN A 45 7.10 5.64 -15.29
N ALA A 46 6.51 5.21 -16.40
CA ALA A 46 7.05 4.12 -17.21
C ALA A 46 8.42 4.47 -17.81
N ALA A 47 8.62 5.72 -18.28
CA ALA A 47 9.92 6.20 -18.76
C ALA A 47 10.97 6.14 -17.64
N ARG A 48 10.68 6.68 -16.45
CA ARG A 48 11.57 6.61 -15.28
C ARG A 48 11.96 5.18 -14.91
N LEU A 49 11.03 4.23 -14.99
CA LEU A 49 11.30 2.82 -14.70
C LEU A 49 12.20 2.17 -15.74
N ARG A 50 12.03 2.50 -17.03
CA ARG A 50 12.93 2.02 -18.09
C ARG A 50 14.35 2.59 -17.90
N GLU A 51 14.47 3.86 -17.59
CA GLU A 51 15.76 4.52 -17.25
C GLU A 51 16.42 3.88 -16.01
N ALA A 52 15.62 3.44 -15.04
CA ALA A 52 16.09 2.71 -13.86
C ALA A 52 16.48 1.25 -14.15
N GLY A 53 16.34 0.79 -15.40
CA GLY A 53 16.77 -0.53 -15.88
C GLY A 53 15.70 -1.61 -15.81
N ALA A 54 14.41 -1.27 -15.83
CA ALA A 54 13.34 -2.25 -16.00
C ALA A 54 13.47 -2.96 -17.36
N ALA A 55 13.32 -4.27 -17.39
CA ALA A 55 13.34 -5.06 -18.62
C ALA A 55 12.13 -4.73 -19.52
N ALA A 56 10.96 -4.54 -18.90
CA ALA A 56 9.74 -4.09 -19.57
C ALA A 56 8.85 -3.32 -18.58
N VAL A 57 8.02 -2.40 -19.11
CA VAL A 57 7.01 -1.66 -18.30
C VAL A 57 5.69 -1.63 -19.06
N HIS A 58 4.64 -2.12 -18.42
CA HIS A 58 3.30 -2.27 -18.96
C HIS A 58 2.26 -1.51 -18.14
N PRO A 59 1.78 -0.35 -18.60
CA PRO A 59 0.63 0.31 -18.01
C PRO A 59 -0.65 -0.49 -18.30
N VAL A 60 -1.45 -0.74 -17.26
CA VAL A 60 -2.76 -1.39 -17.37
C VAL A 60 -3.83 -0.58 -16.66
N ASP A 61 -5.07 -0.66 -17.16
CA ASP A 61 -6.19 -0.03 -16.49
C ASP A 61 -6.62 -0.85 -15.27
N PHE A 62 -6.84 -0.15 -14.14
CA PHE A 62 -7.23 -0.74 -12.87
C PHE A 62 -8.03 0.25 -12.05
N ASP A 63 -9.27 -0.05 -11.79
CA ASP A 63 -10.08 0.64 -10.80
C ASP A 63 -10.16 -0.21 -9.53
N ALA A 64 -9.63 0.32 -8.44
CA ALA A 64 -9.66 -0.36 -7.14
C ALA A 64 -11.09 -0.59 -6.63
N ASP A 65 -12.02 0.27 -7.01
CA ASP A 65 -13.41 0.23 -6.53
C ASP A 65 -14.29 -0.72 -7.36
N ASP A 66 -13.82 -1.19 -8.53
CA ASP A 66 -14.45 -2.24 -9.33
C ASP A 66 -13.90 -3.62 -8.93
N LEU A 67 -14.46 -4.16 -7.84
CA LEU A 67 -14.00 -5.42 -7.25
C LEU A 67 -14.09 -6.61 -8.21
N ASP A 68 -15.09 -6.61 -9.08
CA ASP A 68 -15.36 -7.71 -10.01
C ASP A 68 -14.27 -7.80 -11.10
N SER A 69 -13.66 -6.68 -11.46
CA SER A 69 -12.57 -6.64 -12.44
C SER A 69 -11.23 -7.21 -11.94
N HIS A 70 -11.02 -7.26 -10.62
CA HIS A 70 -9.72 -7.61 -10.04
C HIS A 70 -9.23 -8.99 -10.44
N ALA A 71 -10.10 -10.00 -10.41
CA ALA A 71 -9.73 -11.36 -10.75
C ALA A 71 -9.26 -11.48 -12.21
N GLY A 72 -10.04 -10.90 -13.14
CA GLY A 72 -9.71 -10.88 -14.56
C GLY A 72 -8.42 -10.13 -14.87
N LEU A 73 -8.16 -9.02 -14.19
CA LEU A 73 -6.90 -8.29 -14.33
C LEU A 73 -5.69 -9.14 -13.92
N LEU A 74 -5.76 -9.82 -12.76
CA LEU A 74 -4.68 -10.68 -12.29
C LEU A 74 -4.42 -11.84 -13.25
N ASP A 75 -5.47 -12.43 -13.82
CA ASP A 75 -5.36 -13.51 -14.80
C ASP A 75 -4.75 -13.01 -16.12
N ALA A 76 -5.17 -11.84 -16.61
CA ALA A 76 -4.61 -11.21 -17.80
C ALA A 76 -3.12 -10.87 -17.63
N VAL A 77 -2.72 -10.29 -16.48
CA VAL A 77 -1.31 -10.00 -16.17
C VAL A 77 -0.49 -11.29 -16.13
N THR A 78 -1.02 -12.33 -15.48
CA THR A 78 -0.32 -13.62 -15.37
C THR A 78 -0.18 -14.31 -16.73
N ALA A 79 -1.21 -14.29 -17.56
CA ALA A 79 -1.17 -14.85 -18.90
C ALA A 79 -0.18 -14.13 -19.82
N ALA A 80 -0.10 -12.79 -19.74
CA ALA A 80 0.73 -12.00 -20.62
C ALA A 80 2.20 -11.95 -20.19
N HIS A 81 2.49 -12.00 -18.88
CA HIS A 81 3.82 -11.68 -18.36
C HIS A 81 4.39 -12.73 -17.39
N GLY A 82 3.63 -13.79 -17.10
CA GLY A 82 4.02 -14.81 -16.14
C GLY A 82 3.52 -14.54 -14.70
N PRO A 83 3.87 -15.40 -13.76
CA PRO A 83 3.37 -15.32 -12.39
C PRO A 83 3.78 -14.00 -11.70
N ILE A 84 2.89 -13.48 -10.86
CA ILE A 84 3.14 -12.26 -10.08
C ILE A 84 4.10 -12.62 -8.94
N GLY A 85 5.35 -12.19 -9.04
CA GLY A 85 6.37 -12.42 -8.01
C GLY A 85 6.31 -11.40 -6.87
N THR A 86 5.97 -10.14 -7.19
CA THR A 86 5.81 -9.08 -6.18
C THR A 86 4.60 -8.22 -6.51
N ALA A 87 3.68 -8.06 -5.55
CA ALA A 87 2.53 -7.16 -5.64
C ALA A 87 2.66 -6.04 -4.59
N VAL A 88 2.53 -4.79 -5.02
CA VAL A 88 2.60 -3.60 -4.18
C VAL A 88 1.25 -2.88 -4.24
N LEU A 89 0.49 -2.87 -3.14
CA LEU A 89 -0.79 -2.20 -3.03
C LEU A 89 -0.59 -0.78 -2.49
N ALA A 90 -0.39 0.18 -3.39
CA ALA A 90 -0.07 1.57 -3.06
C ALA A 90 -1.22 2.54 -3.37
N PHE A 91 -2.41 2.04 -3.68
CA PHE A 91 -3.59 2.87 -3.83
C PHE A 91 -4.27 3.16 -2.49
N GLY A 92 -5.01 4.27 -2.44
CA GLY A 92 -5.79 4.69 -1.30
C GLY A 92 -6.16 6.17 -1.42
N VAL A 93 -7.10 6.61 -0.60
CA VAL A 93 -7.58 7.99 -0.54
C VAL A 93 -7.64 8.47 0.91
N LEU A 94 -7.21 9.70 1.17
CA LEU A 94 -7.34 10.29 2.51
C LEU A 94 -8.81 10.64 2.81
N GLY A 95 -9.53 11.05 1.77
CA GLY A 95 -10.88 11.60 1.89
C GLY A 95 -10.90 12.97 2.57
N ASP A 96 -12.09 13.54 2.64
CA ASP A 96 -12.36 14.77 3.39
C ASP A 96 -13.10 14.40 4.68
N GLN A 97 -12.43 14.53 5.82
CA GLN A 97 -13.00 14.17 7.12
C GLN A 97 -14.19 15.07 7.49
N ALA A 98 -14.16 16.37 7.17
CA ALA A 98 -15.26 17.27 7.49
C ALA A 98 -16.52 16.92 6.68
N ARG A 99 -16.35 16.60 5.40
CA ARG A 99 -17.42 16.10 4.55
C ARG A 99 -17.95 14.75 5.05
N ALA A 100 -17.08 13.84 5.42
CA ALA A 100 -17.44 12.50 5.90
C ALA A 100 -18.25 12.51 7.22
N GLU A 101 -18.19 13.60 7.99
CA GLU A 101 -19.00 13.76 9.22
C GLU A 101 -20.50 13.89 8.93
N THR A 102 -20.88 14.30 7.72
CA THR A 102 -22.29 14.53 7.33
C THR A 102 -22.71 13.82 6.05
N ASP A 103 -21.75 13.35 5.23
CA ASP A 103 -22.00 12.63 3.99
C ASP A 103 -21.58 11.15 4.16
N ALA A 104 -22.56 10.30 4.48
CA ALA A 104 -22.33 8.87 4.65
C ALA A 104 -21.81 8.19 3.38
N ARG A 105 -22.17 8.67 2.18
CA ARG A 105 -21.68 8.10 0.92
C ARG A 105 -20.19 8.36 0.76
N HIS A 106 -19.73 9.57 1.09
CA HIS A 106 -18.31 9.91 1.08
C HIS A 106 -17.53 9.06 2.09
N ALA A 107 -18.04 8.92 3.32
CA ALA A 107 -17.41 8.08 4.33
C ALA A 107 -17.28 6.62 3.88
N VAL A 108 -18.34 6.05 3.31
CA VAL A 108 -18.35 4.67 2.78
C VAL A 108 -17.39 4.52 1.61
N ALA A 109 -17.30 5.49 0.69
CA ALA A 109 -16.38 5.45 -0.44
C ALA A 109 -14.91 5.38 0.01
N VAL A 110 -14.52 6.17 1.03
CA VAL A 110 -13.17 6.09 1.60
C VAL A 110 -12.88 4.70 2.19
N VAL A 111 -13.83 4.14 2.95
CA VAL A 111 -13.68 2.79 3.53
C VAL A 111 -13.64 1.74 2.43
N HIS A 112 -14.43 1.89 1.38
CA HIS A 112 -14.45 0.97 0.24
C HIS A 112 -13.07 0.88 -0.42
N THR A 113 -12.51 2.01 -0.84
CA THR A 113 -11.19 2.05 -1.50
C THR A 113 -10.07 1.59 -0.56
N ASP A 114 -10.04 2.09 0.68
CA ASP A 114 -8.91 1.91 1.59
C ASP A 114 -8.93 0.60 2.38
N TYR A 115 -10.08 -0.09 2.41
CA TYR A 115 -10.22 -1.35 3.12
C TYR A 115 -10.85 -2.44 2.25
N VAL A 116 -12.08 -2.28 1.75
CA VAL A 116 -12.80 -3.36 1.04
C VAL A 116 -12.05 -3.80 -0.23
N ALA A 117 -11.64 -2.85 -1.06
CA ALA A 117 -10.86 -3.12 -2.27
C ALA A 117 -9.51 -3.78 -1.96
N GLN A 118 -8.86 -3.34 -0.88
CA GLN A 118 -7.60 -3.94 -0.43
C GLN A 118 -7.81 -5.40 0.03
N VAL A 119 -8.87 -5.69 0.78
CA VAL A 119 -9.22 -7.04 1.24
C VAL A 119 -9.45 -7.96 0.04
N ASN A 120 -10.25 -7.50 -0.93
CA ASN A 120 -10.54 -8.27 -2.15
C ASN A 120 -9.24 -8.63 -2.89
N LEU A 121 -8.41 -7.63 -3.18
CA LEU A 121 -7.18 -7.82 -3.95
C LEU A 121 -6.15 -8.67 -3.19
N LEU A 122 -5.99 -8.45 -1.88
CA LEU A 122 -5.08 -9.25 -1.03
C LEU A 122 -5.50 -10.72 -0.99
N THR A 123 -6.80 -11.01 -0.91
CA THR A 123 -7.33 -12.38 -0.93
C THR A 123 -7.02 -13.08 -2.25
N LEU A 124 -7.27 -12.40 -3.37
CA LEU A 124 -7.01 -12.93 -4.71
C LEU A 124 -5.52 -13.17 -4.97
N LEU A 125 -4.66 -12.24 -4.57
CA LEU A 125 -3.21 -12.37 -4.69
C LEU A 125 -2.67 -13.50 -3.83
N ALA A 126 -3.09 -13.58 -2.57
CA ALA A 126 -2.68 -14.63 -1.64
C ALA A 126 -3.04 -16.02 -2.16
N ALA A 127 -4.24 -16.21 -2.72
CA ALA A 127 -4.66 -17.47 -3.30
C ALA A 127 -3.76 -17.88 -4.48
N ARG A 128 -3.50 -16.95 -5.43
CA ARG A 128 -2.65 -17.23 -6.59
C ARG A 128 -1.19 -17.50 -6.21
N MET A 129 -0.62 -16.70 -5.32
CA MET A 129 0.75 -16.88 -4.87
C MET A 129 0.94 -18.18 -4.08
N ARG A 130 -0.05 -18.58 -3.25
CA ARG A 130 -0.04 -19.90 -2.58
C ARG A 130 -0.02 -21.05 -3.58
N ALA A 131 -0.80 -20.96 -4.67
CA ALA A 131 -0.83 -21.99 -5.70
C ALA A 131 0.54 -22.15 -6.40
N VAL A 132 1.30 -21.04 -6.53
CA VAL A 132 2.68 -21.04 -7.06
C VAL A 132 3.70 -21.47 -6.00
N GLY A 133 3.37 -21.36 -4.71
CA GLY A 133 4.29 -21.65 -3.59
C GLY A 133 5.32 -20.55 -3.34
N SER A 134 5.15 -19.36 -3.94
CA SER A 134 6.07 -18.23 -3.74
C SER A 134 5.38 -16.91 -4.09
N GLY A 135 5.82 -15.82 -3.45
CA GLY A 135 5.34 -14.48 -3.75
C GLY A 135 5.63 -13.48 -2.64
N ARG A 136 5.56 -12.21 -2.98
CA ARG A 136 5.73 -11.09 -2.04
C ARG A 136 4.60 -10.09 -2.22
N ILE A 137 3.97 -9.73 -1.12
CA ILE A 137 2.90 -8.73 -1.07
C ILE A 137 3.35 -7.60 -0.16
N VAL A 138 3.22 -6.37 -0.63
CA VAL A 138 3.46 -5.15 0.15
C VAL A 138 2.16 -4.38 0.26
N VAL A 139 1.73 -4.07 1.48
CA VAL A 139 0.53 -3.29 1.74
C VAL A 139 0.85 -2.09 2.63
N PHE A 140 0.25 -0.93 2.31
CA PHE A 140 0.43 0.29 3.06
C PHE A 140 -0.76 0.53 4.00
N SER A 141 -0.54 0.24 5.29
CA SER A 141 -1.35 0.70 6.40
C SER A 141 -0.98 2.17 6.75
N SER A 142 -1.14 2.58 7.97
CA SER A 142 -0.76 3.93 8.44
C SER A 142 -0.65 3.94 9.96
N VAL A 143 0.11 4.90 10.50
CA VAL A 143 0.06 5.24 11.92
C VAL A 143 -1.36 5.64 12.37
N ALA A 144 -2.18 6.18 11.46
CA ALA A 144 -3.58 6.53 11.73
C ALA A 144 -4.43 5.31 12.11
N GLY A 145 -4.07 4.10 11.63
CA GLY A 145 -4.71 2.84 11.99
C GLY A 145 -4.29 2.30 13.35
N ALA A 146 -3.14 2.71 13.90
CA ALA A 146 -2.66 2.21 15.19
C ALA A 146 -3.57 2.63 16.36
N ARG A 147 -4.03 3.89 16.33
CA ARG A 147 -5.07 4.43 17.19
C ARG A 147 -5.81 5.54 16.46
N VAL A 148 -7.05 5.28 16.14
CA VAL A 148 -7.90 6.20 15.38
C VAL A 148 -8.17 7.50 16.14
N ARG A 149 -8.04 8.65 15.46
CA ARG A 149 -8.28 9.99 16.00
C ARG A 149 -9.53 10.61 15.38
N ARG A 150 -10.17 11.52 16.11
CA ARG A 150 -11.34 12.28 15.61
C ARG A 150 -11.02 13.10 14.34
N ALA A 151 -9.78 13.51 14.16
CA ALA A 151 -9.35 14.31 13.02
C ALA A 151 -9.43 13.58 11.67
N ASN A 152 -9.39 12.24 11.67
CA ASN A 152 -9.39 11.41 10.46
C ASN A 152 -9.94 10.01 10.76
N TYR A 153 -11.06 9.93 11.49
CA TYR A 153 -11.54 8.63 11.95
C TYR A 153 -12.05 7.73 10.83
N VAL A 154 -12.51 8.28 9.71
CA VAL A 154 -12.95 7.47 8.57
C VAL A 154 -11.74 6.78 7.92
N TYR A 155 -10.74 7.56 7.51
CA TYR A 155 -9.47 7.03 6.99
C TYR A 155 -8.77 6.11 8.02
N GLY A 156 -8.67 6.58 9.27
CA GLY A 156 -8.01 5.82 10.34
C GLY A 156 -8.66 4.49 10.62
N SER A 157 -10.01 4.40 10.58
CA SER A 157 -10.74 3.15 10.76
C SER A 157 -10.50 2.18 9.59
N ALA A 158 -10.49 2.66 8.34
CA ALA A 158 -10.17 1.86 7.18
C ALA A 158 -8.76 1.28 7.27
N LYS A 159 -7.77 2.11 7.65
CA LYS A 159 -6.38 1.65 7.83
C LYS A 159 -6.20 0.72 9.04
N ALA A 160 -6.99 0.88 10.11
CA ALA A 160 -7.01 -0.06 11.23
C ALA A 160 -7.59 -1.42 10.81
N GLY A 161 -8.68 -1.44 10.05
CA GLY A 161 -9.25 -2.65 9.48
C GLY A 161 -8.25 -3.36 8.55
N LEU A 162 -7.63 -2.61 7.64
CA LEU A 162 -6.61 -3.15 6.73
C LEU A 162 -5.41 -3.73 7.49
N ASP A 163 -4.94 -3.04 8.52
CA ASP A 163 -3.82 -3.51 9.36
C ASP A 163 -4.15 -4.84 10.04
N GLY A 164 -5.35 -4.94 10.62
CA GLY A 164 -5.83 -6.17 11.24
C GLY A 164 -5.97 -7.32 10.24
N PHE A 165 -6.60 -7.05 9.09
CA PHE A 165 -6.75 -8.05 8.02
C PHE A 165 -5.38 -8.53 7.51
N ALA A 166 -4.48 -7.60 7.18
CA ALA A 166 -3.15 -7.93 6.66
C ALA A 166 -2.30 -8.69 7.69
N SER A 167 -2.44 -8.39 8.99
CA SER A 167 -1.77 -9.13 10.05
C SER A 167 -2.25 -10.58 10.12
N GLY A 168 -3.57 -10.80 10.15
CA GLY A 168 -4.13 -12.16 10.12
C GLY A 168 -3.78 -12.93 8.85
N LEU A 169 -3.79 -12.25 7.70
CA LEU A 169 -3.38 -12.87 6.43
C LEU A 169 -1.89 -13.24 6.43
N ALA A 170 -1.01 -12.40 6.99
CA ALA A 170 0.41 -12.71 7.12
C ALA A 170 0.65 -13.98 7.95
N ASP A 171 -0.09 -14.13 9.05
CA ASP A 171 -0.04 -15.35 9.88
C ASP A 171 -0.54 -16.57 9.11
N ALA A 172 -1.62 -16.44 8.35
CA ALA A 172 -2.17 -17.50 7.51
C ALA A 172 -1.27 -17.88 6.31
N LEU A 173 -0.36 -17.00 5.91
CA LEU A 173 0.63 -17.24 4.86
C LEU A 173 1.93 -17.84 5.39
N HIS A 174 2.09 -17.99 6.71
CA HIS A 174 3.30 -18.55 7.29
C HIS A 174 3.57 -19.97 6.77
N GLY A 175 4.79 -20.23 6.33
CA GLY A 175 5.19 -21.54 5.78
C GLY A 175 4.71 -21.86 4.36
N THR A 176 3.96 -20.97 3.70
CA THR A 176 3.44 -21.19 2.34
C THR A 176 4.37 -20.75 1.22
N GLY A 177 5.52 -20.16 1.53
CA GLY A 177 6.42 -19.52 0.56
C GLY A 177 5.98 -18.12 0.15
N VAL A 178 4.84 -17.61 0.63
CA VAL A 178 4.33 -16.25 0.36
C VAL A 178 4.63 -15.35 1.54
N HIS A 179 5.24 -14.20 1.28
CA HIS A 179 5.61 -13.23 2.28
C HIS A 179 4.78 -11.94 2.15
N LEU A 180 4.15 -11.49 3.25
CA LEU A 180 3.41 -10.24 3.31
C LEU A 180 4.12 -9.24 4.22
N LEU A 181 4.41 -8.04 3.67
CA LEU A 181 5.00 -6.91 4.38
C LEU A 181 3.97 -5.82 4.62
N ILE A 182 3.69 -5.48 5.88
CA ILE A 182 2.85 -4.36 6.27
C ILE A 182 3.73 -3.13 6.51
N VAL A 183 3.58 -2.10 5.70
CA VAL A 183 4.27 -0.81 5.87
C VAL A 183 3.33 0.15 6.60
N ARG A 184 3.82 0.76 7.69
CA ARG A 184 3.06 1.72 8.51
C ARG A 184 3.74 3.08 8.49
N PRO A 185 3.49 3.91 7.47
CA PRO A 185 4.02 5.26 7.42
C PRO A 185 3.33 6.16 8.46
N GLY A 186 4.08 7.17 8.93
CA GLY A 186 3.52 8.35 9.55
C GLY A 186 2.97 9.32 8.51
N PHE A 187 3.10 10.62 8.76
CA PHE A 187 2.79 11.65 7.78
C PHE A 187 3.82 11.57 6.64
N VAL A 188 3.34 11.48 5.41
CA VAL A 188 4.20 11.48 4.21
C VAL A 188 3.94 12.77 3.43
N ILE A 189 5.00 13.53 3.19
CA ILE A 189 4.93 14.77 2.41
C ILE A 189 4.79 14.40 0.93
N GLY A 190 3.63 14.66 0.33
CA GLY A 190 3.31 14.33 -1.05
C GLY A 190 1.92 14.83 -1.42
N SER A 191 1.46 14.50 -2.62
CA SER A 191 0.18 14.97 -3.18
C SER A 191 -1.05 14.64 -2.30
N MET A 192 -1.07 13.50 -1.62
CA MET A 192 -2.16 13.12 -0.72
C MET A 192 -2.30 14.06 0.50
N THR A 193 -1.23 14.71 0.90
CA THR A 193 -1.17 15.62 2.06
C THR A 193 -0.91 17.06 1.65
N GLU A 194 -1.11 17.39 0.38
CA GLU A 194 -0.95 18.74 -0.14
C GLU A 194 -1.89 19.71 0.60
N GLY A 195 -1.36 20.87 0.97
CA GLY A 195 -2.09 21.88 1.76
C GLY A 195 -2.20 21.59 3.27
N MET A 196 -1.64 20.46 3.75
CA MET A 196 -1.57 20.16 5.17
C MET A 196 -0.19 20.51 5.74
N ASP A 197 -0.16 21.05 6.96
CA ASP A 197 1.10 21.29 7.66
C ASP A 197 1.82 19.96 7.97
N PRO A 198 3.11 19.83 7.63
CA PRO A 198 3.87 18.63 7.93
C PRO A 198 3.89 18.33 9.44
N ALA A 199 3.53 17.11 9.80
CA ALA A 199 3.60 16.66 11.17
C ALA A 199 5.06 16.42 11.61
N PRO A 200 5.37 16.47 12.92
CA PRO A 200 6.66 16.02 13.42
C PRO A 200 6.98 14.60 12.95
N MET A 201 8.22 14.36 12.59
CA MET A 201 8.68 13.07 12.04
C MET A 201 8.02 12.68 10.69
N SER A 202 7.68 13.66 9.85
CA SER A 202 7.24 13.41 8.47
C SER A 202 8.32 12.68 7.67
N SER A 203 7.90 11.91 6.68
CA SER A 203 8.78 11.22 5.74
C SER A 203 8.48 11.65 4.31
N THR A 204 9.44 11.50 3.41
CA THR A 204 9.20 11.60 1.97
C THR A 204 8.80 10.26 1.37
N PRO A 205 8.15 10.22 0.19
CA PRO A 205 7.87 8.98 -0.54
C PRO A 205 9.13 8.12 -0.73
N ALA A 206 10.27 8.74 -1.06
CA ALA A 206 11.54 8.06 -1.21
C ALA A 206 12.02 7.37 0.08
N GLN A 207 11.90 8.04 1.23
CA GLN A 207 12.26 7.45 2.53
C GLN A 207 11.35 6.26 2.89
N VAL A 208 10.06 6.35 2.58
CA VAL A 208 9.12 5.23 2.78
C VAL A 208 9.50 4.06 1.89
N ALA A 209 9.80 4.32 0.60
CA ALA A 209 10.21 3.29 -0.34
C ALA A 209 11.52 2.60 0.07
N ASP A 210 12.53 3.38 0.52
CA ASP A 210 13.80 2.82 1.04
C ASP A 210 13.58 1.88 2.23
N ALA A 211 12.74 2.29 3.16
CA ALA A 211 12.41 1.46 4.32
C ALA A 211 11.64 0.19 3.91
N THR A 212 10.71 0.32 2.95
CA THR A 212 9.91 -0.78 2.41
C THR A 212 10.79 -1.83 1.75
N VAL A 213 11.63 -1.44 0.80
CA VAL A 213 12.49 -2.38 0.06
C VAL A 213 13.53 -3.03 0.96
N ARG A 214 14.11 -2.27 1.92
CA ARG A 214 15.01 -2.87 2.93
C ARG A 214 14.30 -3.86 3.84
N ALA A 215 13.04 -3.61 4.21
CA ALA A 215 12.26 -4.52 5.02
C ALA A 215 11.90 -5.79 4.24
N LEU A 216 11.48 -5.63 2.98
CA LEU A 216 11.16 -6.72 2.06
C LEU A 216 12.36 -7.64 1.83
N ALA A 217 13.55 -7.07 1.56
CA ALA A 217 14.79 -7.83 1.37
C ALA A 217 15.24 -8.60 2.62
N LYS A 218 14.83 -8.15 3.82
CA LYS A 218 15.13 -8.80 5.09
C LYS A 218 14.04 -9.77 5.55
N GLY A 219 13.00 -10.03 4.75
CA GLY A 219 11.89 -10.90 5.11
C GLY A 219 11.10 -10.41 6.33
N ARG A 220 10.98 -9.09 6.56
CA ARG A 220 10.24 -8.55 7.71
C ARG A 220 8.75 -8.53 7.44
N GLY A 221 7.95 -8.99 8.40
CA GLY A 221 6.48 -8.94 8.30
C GLY A 221 5.90 -7.53 8.44
N SER A 222 6.63 -6.59 9.08
CA SER A 222 6.17 -5.19 9.17
C SER A 222 7.31 -4.20 9.33
N VAL A 223 7.01 -2.91 8.98
CA VAL A 223 7.92 -1.79 9.18
C VAL A 223 7.17 -0.50 9.46
N TRP A 224 7.63 0.28 10.44
CA TRP A 224 7.18 1.65 10.73
C TRP A 224 8.12 2.65 10.08
N VAL A 225 7.57 3.72 9.51
CA VAL A 225 8.38 4.75 8.82
C VAL A 225 7.93 6.16 9.25
N PRO A 226 8.80 6.91 9.95
CA PRO A 226 10.09 6.48 10.48
C PRO A 226 9.93 5.48 11.65
N ARG A 227 10.98 4.75 11.97
CA ARG A 227 10.94 3.70 13.01
C ARG A 227 10.47 4.19 14.37
N ALA A 228 10.82 5.44 14.73
CA ALA A 228 10.43 6.07 15.99
C ALA A 228 8.90 6.20 16.16
N ILE A 229 8.15 6.33 15.04
CA ILE A 229 6.69 6.46 15.09
C ILE A 229 6.01 5.18 15.55
N GLY A 230 6.68 4.02 15.43
CA GLY A 230 6.19 2.74 15.95
C GLY A 230 6.09 2.74 17.49
N ALA A 231 7.11 3.26 18.16
CA ALA A 231 7.10 3.39 19.63
C ALA A 231 5.99 4.38 20.07
N LEU A 232 5.85 5.49 19.35
CA LEU A 232 4.77 6.45 19.60
C LEU A 232 3.39 5.82 19.38
N GLY A 233 3.19 5.13 18.27
CA GLY A 233 1.93 4.42 17.96
C GLY A 233 1.56 3.39 19.02
N PHE A 234 2.54 2.67 19.57
CA PHE A 234 2.32 1.75 20.68
C PHE A 234 1.96 2.51 21.97
N ALA A 235 2.71 3.54 22.33
CA ALA A 235 2.47 4.33 23.53
C ALA A 235 1.08 5.01 23.52
N THR A 236 0.61 5.46 22.36
CA THR A 236 -0.73 6.07 22.24
C THR A 236 -1.86 5.16 22.67
N ARG A 237 -1.70 3.81 22.59
CA ARG A 237 -2.72 2.85 23.00
C ARG A 237 -3.06 2.95 24.48
N PHE A 238 -2.13 3.40 25.30
CA PHE A 238 -2.29 3.53 26.75
C PHE A 238 -2.77 4.92 27.20
N VAL A 239 -2.87 5.90 26.29
CA VAL A 239 -3.36 7.23 26.63
C VAL A 239 -4.86 7.18 26.98
N PRO A 240 -5.30 7.66 28.17
CA PRO A 240 -6.71 7.64 28.56
C PRO A 240 -7.60 8.43 27.57
N ARG A 241 -8.83 7.97 27.37
CA ARG A 241 -9.78 8.60 26.44
C ARG A 241 -9.99 10.11 26.66
N PRO A 242 -10.12 10.64 27.89
CA PRO A 242 -10.29 12.06 28.10
C PRO A 242 -9.12 12.90 27.54
N ILE A 243 -7.89 12.41 27.68
CA ILE A 243 -6.69 13.06 27.14
C ILE A 243 -6.68 12.92 25.61
N TRP A 244 -6.96 11.71 25.08
CA TRP A 244 -7.01 11.45 23.64
C TRP A 244 -8.01 12.34 22.91
N ARG A 245 -9.17 12.61 23.50
CA ARG A 245 -10.20 13.48 22.94
C ARG A 245 -9.77 14.95 22.80
N ARG A 246 -8.79 15.40 23.59
CA ARG A 246 -8.25 16.77 23.56
C ARG A 246 -7.12 16.92 22.52
N MET A 247 -6.68 15.84 21.88
CA MET A 247 -5.69 15.93 20.80
C MET A 247 -6.24 16.81 19.67
N PRO A 248 -5.40 17.68 19.06
CA PRO A 248 -5.83 18.58 17.99
C PRO A 248 -6.47 17.81 16.83
N ARG A 249 -7.39 18.49 16.15
CA ARG A 249 -7.98 18.03 14.88
C ARG A 249 -6.95 18.07 13.78
#